data_f1051bfaa150b6862b403cd55dd39d4f
#
_entry.id   f1051bfaa150b6862b403cd55dd39d4f
#
_cell.length_a   1.000
_cell.length_b   1.000
_cell.length_c   1.000
_cell.angle_alpha   90.00
_cell.angle_beta   90.00
_cell.angle_gamma   90.00
#
_symmetry.space_group_name_H-M   'P 1'
#
loop_
_entity.id
_entity.type
_entity.pdbx_description
1 polymer ?
#
loop_
_entity_poly.entity_id
_entity_poly.type
_entity_poly.pdbx_seq_one_letter_code
_entity_poly.pdbx_strand_id
1 'polypeptide(L)'
;MSTPICDFVNKYIASSPVRMHMPGHKGKAMLGFEPYDLTEIDGADDLMAPDGIIAQSEAEASRLFGARTFYSCGGSTLCIQVMLHLISLYAAQCGKKPVVLAGRNAHKAFVNACALLDIGIEWIYPDDEQSYIACNITAQQISERLAGQNGRITAVYITSPDYLGNMQDIAAIARACHE
;
A
#
# COMPACT_ATOMS: atom_id res chain seq x y z
N MET A 1 19.45 -3.92 -13.99
CA MET A 1 18.66 -3.65 -12.77
C MET A 1 19.47 -4.14 -11.60
N SER A 2 19.78 -3.30 -10.63
CA SER A 2 20.48 -3.73 -9.42
C SER A 2 19.47 -4.30 -8.40
N THR A 3 19.94 -5.21 -7.55
CA THR A 3 19.14 -5.84 -6.50
C THR A 3 19.84 -5.69 -5.14
N PRO A 4 19.96 -4.44 -4.62
CA PRO A 4 20.89 -4.12 -3.53
C PRO A 4 20.74 -5.01 -2.30
N ILE A 5 19.50 -5.30 -1.87
CA ILE A 5 19.22 -6.19 -0.73
C ILE A 5 19.67 -7.62 -1.04
N CYS A 6 19.28 -8.17 -2.18
CA CYS A 6 19.64 -9.54 -2.57
C CYS A 6 21.16 -9.67 -2.76
N ASP A 7 21.80 -8.67 -3.39
CA ASP A 7 23.25 -8.66 -3.63
C ASP A 7 24.02 -8.63 -2.30
N PHE A 8 23.59 -7.82 -1.34
CA PHE A 8 24.15 -7.78 0.01
C PHE A 8 24.00 -9.12 0.72
N VAL A 9 22.78 -9.69 0.77
CA VAL A 9 22.50 -10.94 1.47
C VAL A 9 23.33 -12.09 0.88
N ASN A 10 23.40 -12.20 -0.44
CA ASN A 10 24.20 -13.23 -1.11
C ASN A 10 25.70 -13.08 -0.81
N LYS A 11 26.21 -11.84 -0.82
CA LYS A 11 27.60 -11.56 -0.47
C LYS A 11 27.91 -11.91 0.99
N TYR A 12 26.98 -11.58 1.91
CA TYR A 12 27.10 -11.91 3.33
C TYR A 12 27.14 -13.43 3.53
N ILE A 13 26.25 -14.19 2.91
CA ILE A 13 26.22 -15.66 2.97
C ILE A 13 27.54 -16.24 2.43
N ALA A 14 27.99 -15.76 1.28
CA ALA A 14 29.23 -16.23 0.65
C ALA A 14 30.49 -15.99 1.49
N SER A 15 30.49 -14.96 2.35
CA SER A 15 31.59 -14.68 3.27
C SER A 15 31.68 -15.65 4.46
N SER A 16 30.67 -16.51 4.64
CA SER A 16 30.60 -17.51 5.73
C SER A 16 30.85 -16.93 7.13
N PRO A 17 30.19 -15.84 7.53
CA PRO A 17 30.49 -15.16 8.78
C PRO A 17 30.06 -15.99 10.00
N VAL A 18 30.72 -15.79 11.13
CA VAL A 18 30.27 -16.30 12.42
C VAL A 18 29.13 -15.40 12.92
N ARG A 19 27.90 -15.91 12.86
CA ARG A 19 26.69 -15.15 13.20
C ARG A 19 26.44 -15.11 14.71
N MET A 20 26.90 -14.05 15.38
CA MET A 20 26.66 -13.83 16.81
C MET A 20 25.37 -13.02 17.08
N HIS A 21 24.69 -12.57 16.03
CA HIS A 21 23.46 -11.79 16.05
C HIS A 21 22.21 -12.67 15.96
N MET A 22 21.02 -12.10 16.15
CA MET A 22 19.73 -12.74 15.85
C MET A 22 19.59 -12.90 14.30
N PRO A 23 18.79 -13.85 13.81
CA PRO A 23 17.96 -14.81 14.56
C PRO A 23 18.74 -16.00 15.13
N GLY A 24 18.08 -16.73 16.05
CA GLY A 24 18.69 -17.83 16.86
C GLY A 24 19.20 -19.02 16.06
N HIS A 25 18.69 -19.29 14.85
CA HIS A 25 19.17 -20.39 13.98
C HIS A 25 20.60 -20.14 13.41
N LYS A 26 21.12 -18.92 13.54
CA LYS A 26 22.51 -18.56 13.11
C LYS A 26 22.84 -18.90 11.66
N GLY A 27 21.81 -18.88 10.79
CA GLY A 27 21.95 -19.23 9.37
C GLY A 27 22.15 -20.72 9.09
N LYS A 28 21.97 -21.60 10.10
CA LYS A 28 22.02 -23.06 9.87
C LYS A 28 20.76 -23.46 9.08
N ALA A 29 20.98 -23.97 7.89
CA ALA A 29 19.89 -24.41 7.03
C ALA A 29 19.16 -25.62 7.61
N MET A 30 17.87 -25.47 7.90
CA MET A 30 16.94 -26.53 8.28
C MET A 30 15.88 -26.70 7.18
N LEU A 31 15.31 -25.60 6.71
CA LEU A 31 14.30 -25.52 5.64
C LEU A 31 14.86 -24.91 4.35
N GLY A 32 16.08 -24.36 4.40
CA GLY A 32 16.82 -23.82 3.26
C GLY A 32 16.82 -22.30 3.13
N PHE A 33 16.00 -21.58 3.86
CA PHE A 33 15.92 -20.11 3.79
C PHE A 33 16.60 -19.38 4.97
N GLU A 34 16.97 -20.08 6.04
CA GLU A 34 17.61 -19.49 7.23
C GLU A 34 18.91 -18.73 6.94
N PRO A 35 19.72 -19.10 5.94
CA PRO A 35 20.88 -18.30 5.56
C PRO A 35 20.53 -16.87 5.12
N TYR A 36 19.32 -16.66 4.57
CA TYR A 36 18.84 -15.38 4.06
C TYR A 36 18.12 -14.54 5.13
N ASP A 37 17.80 -15.13 6.27
CA ASP A 37 17.15 -14.44 7.38
C ASP A 37 18.21 -13.72 8.23
N LEU A 38 18.21 -12.39 8.14
CA LEU A 38 19.16 -11.48 8.79
C LEU A 38 18.39 -10.42 9.58
N THR A 39 19.07 -9.80 10.53
CA THR A 39 18.61 -8.60 11.25
C THR A 39 19.40 -7.37 10.79
N GLU A 40 19.26 -6.25 11.51
CA GLU A 40 20.01 -5.00 11.29
C GLU A 40 21.48 -5.20 11.71
N ILE A 41 22.23 -5.90 10.89
CA ILE A 41 23.70 -6.02 11.02
C ILE A 41 24.37 -4.92 10.21
N ASP A 42 25.67 -4.73 10.43
CA ASP A 42 26.46 -3.72 9.70
C ASP A 42 26.28 -3.88 8.18
N GLY A 43 25.82 -2.81 7.54
CA GLY A 43 25.50 -2.76 6.11
C GLY A 43 24.16 -3.34 5.69
N ALA A 44 23.35 -3.92 6.60
CA ALA A 44 22.03 -4.47 6.26
C ALA A 44 20.91 -3.41 6.19
N ASP A 45 21.18 -2.18 6.71
CA ASP A 45 20.21 -1.09 6.76
C ASP A 45 19.05 -1.36 7.73
N ASP A 46 18.19 -0.37 7.95
CA ASP A 46 17.00 -0.43 8.80
C ASP A 46 15.75 0.02 8.00
N LEU A 47 14.73 -0.82 7.96
CA LEU A 47 13.49 -0.54 7.22
C LEU A 47 12.74 0.69 7.75
N MET A 48 12.87 1.02 9.04
CA MET A 48 12.17 2.17 9.65
C MET A 48 12.85 3.51 9.35
N ALA A 49 14.13 3.48 9.01
CA ALA A 49 14.93 4.66 8.68
C ALA A 49 15.97 4.32 7.60
N PRO A 50 15.54 3.91 6.40
CA PRO A 50 16.43 3.39 5.38
C PRO A 50 17.36 4.48 4.84
N ASP A 51 18.69 4.23 4.90
CA ASP A 51 19.72 5.11 4.34
C ASP A 51 20.80 4.35 3.52
N GLY A 52 20.69 3.03 3.46
CA GLY A 52 21.62 2.11 2.81
C GLY A 52 20.99 1.30 1.66
N ILE A 53 21.11 -0.03 1.74
CA ILE A 53 20.66 -0.96 0.69
C ILE A 53 19.14 -0.99 0.52
N ILE A 54 18.38 -0.76 1.59
CA ILE A 54 16.91 -0.69 1.51
C ILE A 54 16.52 0.58 0.75
N ALA A 55 17.09 1.74 1.11
CA ALA A 55 16.86 3.00 0.38
C ALA A 55 17.24 2.88 -1.11
N GLN A 56 18.35 2.23 -1.43
CA GLN A 56 18.76 1.98 -2.81
C GLN A 56 17.77 1.07 -3.54
N SER A 57 17.26 0.03 -2.87
CA SER A 57 16.28 -0.88 -3.43
C SER A 57 14.92 -0.18 -3.66
N GLU A 58 14.48 0.68 -2.74
CA GLU A 58 13.29 1.51 -2.91
C GLU A 58 13.43 2.50 -4.07
N ALA A 59 14.64 3.06 -4.27
CA ALA A 59 14.93 3.92 -5.41
C ALA A 59 14.86 3.16 -6.75
N GLU A 60 15.37 1.92 -6.81
CA GLU A 60 15.25 1.06 -7.99
C GLU A 60 13.79 0.68 -8.27
N ALA A 61 13.02 0.34 -7.24
CA ALA A 61 11.59 0.08 -7.37
C ALA A 61 10.83 1.33 -7.84
N SER A 62 11.17 2.50 -7.31
CA SER A 62 10.58 3.78 -7.73
C SER A 62 10.84 4.09 -9.20
N ARG A 63 12.05 3.80 -9.69
CA ARG A 63 12.39 3.94 -11.10
C ARG A 63 11.60 2.98 -11.99
N LEU A 64 11.41 1.73 -11.53
CA LEU A 64 10.66 0.71 -12.27
C LEU A 64 9.17 1.05 -12.39
N PHE A 65 8.56 1.49 -11.29
CA PHE A 65 7.13 1.80 -11.25
C PHE A 65 6.80 3.23 -11.70
N GLY A 66 7.80 4.08 -11.92
CA GLY A 66 7.58 5.47 -12.29
C GLY A 66 6.94 6.31 -11.17
N ALA A 67 6.99 5.82 -9.92
CA ALA A 67 6.39 6.45 -8.76
C ALA A 67 7.23 6.18 -7.50
N ARG A 68 7.22 7.12 -6.55
CA ARG A 68 7.93 6.94 -5.28
C ARG A 68 7.40 5.72 -4.53
N THR A 69 8.28 4.76 -4.27
CA THR A 69 7.94 3.45 -3.71
C THR A 69 8.64 3.26 -2.37
N PHE A 70 7.92 2.72 -1.40
CA PHE A 70 8.42 2.38 -0.07
C PHE A 70 8.05 0.93 0.25
N TYR A 71 8.90 0.24 0.98
CA TYR A 71 8.63 -1.12 1.43
C TYR A 71 7.90 -1.16 2.76
N SER A 72 7.05 -2.17 2.94
CA SER A 72 6.32 -2.43 4.17
C SER A 72 6.28 -3.92 4.47
N CYS A 73 6.61 -4.29 5.71
CA CYS A 73 6.48 -5.67 6.22
C CYS A 73 5.08 -5.98 6.74
N GLY A 74 4.20 -4.99 6.88
CA GLY A 74 2.81 -5.16 7.34
C GLY A 74 1.83 -5.58 6.24
N GLY A 75 2.34 -5.88 5.04
CA GLY A 75 1.55 -6.25 3.88
C GLY A 75 0.63 -5.13 3.39
N SER A 76 -0.29 -5.47 2.48
CA SER A 76 -1.26 -4.51 1.92
C SER A 76 -2.18 -3.87 2.98
N THR A 77 -2.43 -4.56 4.09
CA THR A 77 -3.21 -4.00 5.20
C THR A 77 -2.58 -2.74 5.78
N LEU A 78 -1.26 -2.77 6.06
CA LEU A 78 -0.56 -1.58 6.55
C LEU A 78 -0.48 -0.50 5.47
N CYS A 79 -0.27 -0.87 4.21
CA CYS A 79 -0.27 0.10 3.10
C CYS A 79 -1.62 0.83 2.98
N ILE A 80 -2.74 0.13 3.12
CA ILE A 80 -4.08 0.74 3.14
C ILE A 80 -4.23 1.67 4.35
N GLN A 81 -3.78 1.26 5.54
CA GLN A 81 -3.82 2.11 6.73
C GLN A 81 -3.00 3.39 6.55
N VAL A 82 -1.78 3.29 6.00
CA VAL A 82 -0.92 4.45 5.72
C VAL A 82 -1.59 5.39 4.72
N MET A 83 -2.14 4.86 3.63
CA MET A 83 -2.85 5.66 2.62
C MET A 83 -4.02 6.43 3.23
N LEU A 84 -4.84 5.77 4.05
CA LEU A 84 -5.98 6.41 4.73
C LEU A 84 -5.52 7.41 5.81
N HIS A 85 -4.40 7.14 6.50
CA HIS A 85 -3.81 8.10 7.42
C HIS A 85 -3.36 9.39 6.71
N LEU A 86 -2.74 9.27 5.53
CA LEU A 86 -2.38 10.43 4.70
C LEU A 86 -3.62 11.24 4.29
N ILE A 87 -4.73 10.57 3.96
CA ILE A 87 -6.01 11.23 3.68
C ILE A 87 -6.52 11.99 4.90
N SER A 88 -6.41 11.41 6.10
CA SER A 88 -6.80 12.09 7.35
C SER A 88 -5.93 13.32 7.62
N LEU A 89 -4.63 13.24 7.40
CA LEU A 89 -3.73 14.38 7.54
C LEU A 89 -4.07 15.49 6.55
N TYR A 90 -4.34 15.15 5.31
CA TYR A 90 -4.76 16.10 4.29
C TYR A 90 -6.09 16.78 4.64
N ALA A 91 -7.09 16.01 5.10
CA ALA A 91 -8.38 16.55 5.53
C ALA A 91 -8.20 17.54 6.70
N ALA A 92 -7.36 17.18 7.68
CA ALA A 92 -7.05 18.05 8.83
C ALA A 92 -6.39 19.36 8.39
N GLN A 93 -5.44 19.33 7.44
CA GLN A 93 -4.84 20.54 6.87
C GLN A 93 -5.87 21.44 6.18
N CYS A 94 -6.92 20.84 5.59
CA CYS A 94 -8.03 21.56 4.99
C CYS A 94 -9.12 21.98 5.99
N GLY A 95 -8.96 21.72 7.29
CA GLY A 95 -9.96 22.00 8.31
C GLY A 95 -11.25 21.17 8.19
N LYS A 96 -11.17 19.96 7.60
CA LYS A 96 -12.31 19.10 7.30
C LYS A 96 -12.20 17.75 8.03
N LYS A 97 -13.34 17.11 8.27
CA LYS A 97 -13.38 15.69 8.64
C LYS A 97 -13.16 14.84 7.39
N PRO A 98 -12.32 13.79 7.46
CA PRO A 98 -12.09 12.91 6.32
C PRO A 98 -13.35 12.10 5.99
N VAL A 99 -13.75 12.13 4.73
CA VAL A 99 -14.82 11.29 4.16
C VAL A 99 -14.32 10.68 2.87
N VAL A 100 -14.42 9.37 2.74
CA VAL A 100 -13.97 8.64 1.57
C VAL A 100 -15.16 8.04 0.82
N LEU A 101 -15.27 8.35 -0.46
CA LEU A 101 -16.20 7.69 -1.37
C LEU A 101 -15.57 6.37 -1.84
N ALA A 102 -16.21 5.24 -1.57
CA ALA A 102 -15.61 3.92 -1.79
C ALA A 102 -16.56 2.94 -2.49
N GLY A 103 -16.01 2.11 -3.37
CA GLY A 103 -16.72 0.97 -3.93
C GLY A 103 -17.06 -0.05 -2.83
N ARG A 104 -18.27 -0.63 -2.88
CA ARG A 104 -18.74 -1.56 -1.84
C ARG A 104 -17.93 -2.85 -1.76
N ASN A 105 -17.18 -3.20 -2.80
CA ASN A 105 -16.26 -4.33 -2.85
C ASN A 105 -14.90 -4.08 -2.17
N ALA A 106 -14.77 -3.01 -1.38
CA ALA A 106 -13.56 -2.71 -0.65
C ALA A 106 -13.21 -3.81 0.35
N HIS A 107 -11.91 -4.14 0.43
CA HIS A 107 -11.41 -5.15 1.35
C HIS A 107 -11.64 -4.73 2.82
N LYS A 108 -11.83 -5.71 3.73
CA LYS A 108 -12.03 -5.44 5.18
C LYS A 108 -10.96 -4.55 5.81
N ALA A 109 -9.72 -4.59 5.31
CA ALA A 109 -8.64 -3.73 5.78
C ALA A 109 -8.96 -2.24 5.61
N PHE A 110 -9.65 -1.86 4.52
CA PHE A 110 -10.13 -0.50 4.30
C PHE A 110 -11.15 -0.09 5.38
N VAL A 111 -12.17 -0.93 5.61
CA VAL A 111 -13.22 -0.65 6.61
C VAL A 111 -12.63 -0.54 8.02
N ASN A 112 -11.74 -1.47 8.38
CA ASN A 112 -11.08 -1.47 9.68
C ASN A 112 -10.19 -0.24 9.86
N ALA A 113 -9.48 0.18 8.83
CA ALA A 113 -8.63 1.38 8.86
C ALA A 113 -9.47 2.67 8.96
N CYS A 114 -10.61 2.75 8.25
CA CYS A 114 -11.54 3.87 8.39
C CYS A 114 -12.10 3.96 9.82
N ALA A 115 -12.46 2.82 10.42
CA ALA A 115 -12.93 2.77 11.81
C ALA A 115 -11.82 3.18 12.81
N LEU A 116 -10.58 2.76 12.57
CA LEU A 116 -9.43 3.12 13.41
C LEU A 116 -9.11 4.62 13.36
N LEU A 117 -9.30 5.25 12.21
CA LEU A 117 -8.90 6.63 11.92
C LEU A 117 -10.07 7.64 11.96
N ASP A 118 -11.26 7.21 12.38
CA ASP A 118 -12.51 8.01 12.38
C ASP A 118 -12.83 8.66 11.02
N ILE A 119 -12.67 7.87 9.95
CA ILE A 119 -12.95 8.29 8.57
C ILE A 119 -14.37 7.91 8.21
N GLY A 120 -15.16 8.89 7.76
CA GLY A 120 -16.48 8.65 7.20
C GLY A 120 -16.41 7.92 5.86
N ILE A 121 -17.33 6.98 5.62
CA ILE A 121 -17.40 6.26 4.35
C ILE A 121 -18.73 6.56 3.66
N GLU A 122 -18.66 6.94 2.40
CA GLU A 122 -19.80 6.92 1.48
C GLU A 122 -19.61 5.78 0.50
N TRP A 123 -20.65 4.94 0.34
CA TRP A 123 -20.55 3.76 -0.50
C TRP A 123 -21.10 4.00 -1.90
N ILE A 124 -20.39 3.50 -2.91
CA ILE A 124 -20.90 3.23 -4.24
C ILE A 124 -21.24 1.75 -4.28
N TYR A 125 -22.51 1.46 -4.56
CA TYR A 125 -22.99 0.09 -4.73
C TYR A 125 -22.88 -0.33 -6.18
N PRO A 126 -22.69 -1.63 -6.48
CA PRO A 126 -22.77 -2.13 -7.83
C PRO A 126 -24.18 -1.96 -8.39
N ASP A 127 -24.29 -1.84 -9.71
CA ASP A 127 -25.60 -1.74 -10.38
C ASP A 127 -26.43 -3.03 -10.20
N ASP A 128 -25.77 -4.18 -10.00
CA ASP A 128 -26.38 -5.44 -9.58
C ASP A 128 -26.30 -5.57 -8.06
N GLU A 129 -27.44 -5.41 -7.38
CA GLU A 129 -27.54 -5.49 -5.92
C GLU A 129 -27.13 -6.86 -5.34
N GLN A 130 -26.93 -7.87 -6.16
CA GLN A 130 -26.61 -9.23 -5.74
C GLN A 130 -25.08 -9.50 -5.58
N SER A 131 -24.20 -8.60 -6.04
CA SER A 131 -22.76 -8.82 -5.98
C SER A 131 -22.04 -7.80 -5.12
N TYR A 132 -21.38 -8.27 -4.05
CA TYR A 132 -20.48 -7.45 -3.21
C TYR A 132 -19.01 -7.68 -3.52
N ILE A 133 -18.66 -8.60 -4.40
CA ILE A 133 -17.28 -8.93 -4.77
C ILE A 133 -16.84 -8.26 -6.08
N ALA A 134 -17.82 -7.81 -6.87
CA ALA A 134 -17.62 -7.01 -8.07
C ALA A 134 -18.38 -5.69 -7.91
N CYS A 135 -17.73 -4.58 -8.16
CA CYS A 135 -18.35 -3.26 -8.15
C CYS A 135 -17.74 -2.45 -9.28
N ASN A 136 -18.45 -2.38 -10.38
CA ASN A 136 -18.01 -1.62 -11.54
C ASN A 136 -18.30 -0.14 -11.27
N ILE A 137 -17.25 0.67 -11.22
CA ILE A 137 -17.35 2.10 -10.93
C ILE A 137 -16.93 2.86 -12.17
N THR A 138 -17.78 3.76 -12.63
CA THR A 138 -17.50 4.61 -13.78
C THR A 138 -17.09 6.03 -13.36
N ALA A 139 -16.34 6.71 -14.21
CA ALA A 139 -15.99 8.12 -14.00
C ALA A 139 -17.25 9.00 -13.88
N GLN A 140 -18.32 8.68 -14.64
CA GLN A 140 -19.59 9.39 -14.56
C GLN A 140 -20.22 9.26 -13.18
N GLN A 141 -20.31 8.05 -12.60
CA GLN A 141 -20.81 7.84 -11.24
C GLN A 141 -20.01 8.64 -10.21
N ILE A 142 -18.68 8.70 -10.37
CA ILE A 142 -17.82 9.51 -9.50
C ILE A 142 -18.15 10.99 -9.64
N SER A 143 -18.22 11.53 -10.86
CA SER A 143 -18.57 12.94 -11.11
C SER A 143 -19.92 13.30 -10.51
N GLU A 144 -20.94 12.45 -10.73
CA GLU A 144 -22.30 12.65 -10.17
C GLU A 144 -22.30 12.65 -8.64
N ARG A 145 -21.50 11.76 -8.01
CA ARG A 145 -21.42 11.67 -6.55
C ARG A 145 -20.62 12.84 -5.95
N LEU A 146 -19.66 13.40 -6.66
CA LEU A 146 -18.88 14.56 -6.24
C LEU A 146 -19.65 15.87 -6.46
N ALA A 147 -20.47 15.93 -7.51
CA ALA A 147 -21.31 17.09 -7.80
C ALA A 147 -22.24 17.40 -6.61
N GLY A 148 -22.25 18.64 -6.15
CA GLY A 148 -23.09 19.09 -5.04
C GLY A 148 -22.60 18.73 -3.63
N GLN A 149 -21.47 18.01 -3.49
CA GLN A 149 -20.91 17.66 -2.17
C GLN A 149 -20.09 18.79 -1.53
N ASN A 150 -19.89 19.92 -2.22
CA ASN A 150 -19.15 21.11 -1.73
C ASN A 150 -17.79 20.75 -1.10
N GLY A 151 -17.08 19.77 -1.71
CA GLY A 151 -15.79 19.31 -1.22
C GLY A 151 -15.84 18.56 0.13
N ARG A 152 -16.98 17.95 0.47
CA ARG A 152 -17.12 17.10 1.66
C ARG A 152 -16.33 15.79 1.50
N ILE A 153 -16.33 15.19 0.30
CA ILE A 153 -15.55 13.99 0.01
C ILE A 153 -14.09 14.38 -0.14
N THR A 154 -13.22 13.73 0.64
CA THR A 154 -11.78 14.01 0.68
C THR A 154 -11.00 13.13 -0.30
N ALA A 155 -11.49 11.92 -0.56
CA ALA A 155 -10.83 10.96 -1.44
C ALA A 155 -11.82 9.96 -2.02
N VAL A 156 -11.40 9.32 -3.12
CA VAL A 156 -12.12 8.19 -3.73
C VAL A 156 -11.24 6.94 -3.59
N TYR A 157 -11.83 5.84 -3.10
CA TYR A 157 -11.17 4.55 -2.95
C TYR A 157 -11.85 3.51 -3.83
N ILE A 158 -11.08 2.88 -4.71
CA ILE A 158 -11.56 1.82 -5.60
C ILE A 158 -10.64 0.61 -5.56
N THR A 159 -11.21 -0.57 -5.81
CA THR A 159 -10.47 -1.82 -5.95
C THR A 159 -10.39 -2.19 -7.42
N SER A 160 -9.17 -2.26 -7.97
CA SER A 160 -8.92 -2.62 -9.36
C SER A 160 -7.60 -3.39 -9.49
N PRO A 161 -7.59 -4.62 -10.03
CA PRO A 161 -8.77 -5.42 -10.36
C PRO A 161 -9.59 -5.78 -9.13
N ASP A 162 -10.86 -6.11 -9.32
CA ASP A 162 -11.71 -6.68 -8.27
C ASP A 162 -11.46 -8.19 -8.09
N TYR A 163 -12.22 -8.85 -7.20
CA TYR A 163 -12.07 -10.29 -6.94
C TYR A 163 -12.38 -11.20 -8.14
N LEU A 164 -13.10 -10.69 -9.14
CA LEU A 164 -13.43 -11.40 -10.37
C LEU A 164 -12.50 -11.05 -11.54
N GLY A 165 -11.52 -10.15 -11.30
CA GLY A 165 -10.57 -9.70 -12.30
C GLY A 165 -11.06 -8.54 -13.17
N ASN A 166 -12.18 -7.89 -12.83
CA ASN A 166 -12.67 -6.74 -13.55
C ASN A 166 -11.76 -5.53 -13.29
N MET A 167 -11.33 -4.88 -14.37
CA MET A 167 -10.48 -3.69 -14.35
C MET A 167 -11.34 -2.44 -14.45
N GLN A 168 -11.03 -1.44 -13.62
CA GLN A 168 -11.64 -0.11 -13.69
C GLN A 168 -10.84 0.81 -14.61
N ASP A 169 -11.50 1.77 -15.28
CA ASP A 169 -10.79 2.85 -15.97
C ASP A 169 -10.25 3.88 -14.97
N ILE A 170 -9.12 3.53 -14.35
CA ILE A 170 -8.47 4.35 -13.32
C ILE A 170 -8.14 5.75 -13.85
N ALA A 171 -7.73 5.86 -15.11
CA ALA A 171 -7.36 7.15 -15.71
C ALA A 171 -8.57 8.08 -15.84
N ALA A 172 -9.72 7.55 -16.29
CA ALA A 172 -10.95 8.34 -16.37
C ALA A 172 -11.47 8.73 -14.99
N ILE A 173 -11.44 7.80 -14.02
CA ILE A 173 -11.85 8.07 -12.63
C ILE A 173 -10.95 9.13 -11.99
N ALA A 174 -9.63 9.04 -12.17
CA ALA A 174 -8.70 10.03 -11.65
C ALA A 174 -8.97 11.43 -12.21
N ARG A 175 -9.24 11.56 -13.52
CA ARG A 175 -9.65 12.84 -14.11
C ARG A 175 -10.92 13.39 -13.45
N ALA A 176 -11.95 12.58 -13.30
CA ALA A 176 -13.20 12.97 -12.64
C ALA A 176 -13.03 13.42 -11.18
N CYS A 177 -11.98 12.96 -10.50
CA CYS A 177 -11.66 13.39 -9.12
C CYS A 177 -10.91 14.72 -9.07
N HIS A 178 -10.25 15.15 -10.17
CA HIS A 178 -9.42 16.36 -10.23
C HIS A 178 -10.10 17.54 -10.91
N GLU A 179 -11.23 17.33 -11.58
CA GLU A 179 -12.11 18.37 -12.15
C GLU A 179 -13.02 18.98 -11.06
#